data_4206a90ab0d2e53d21be8b18f8694eed
#
_entry.id   4206a90ab0d2e53d21be8b18f8694eed
#
_cell.length_a   1.000
_cell.length_b   1.000
_cell.length_c   1.000
_cell.angle_alpha   90.00
_cell.angle_beta   90.00
_cell.angle_gamma   90.00
#
_symmetry.space_group_name_H-M   'P 1'
#
loop_
_entity.id
_entity.type
_entity.pdbx_description
1 polymer ?
#
loop_
_entity_poly.entity_id
_entity_poly.type
_entity_poly.pdbx_seq_one_letter_code
_entity_poly.pdbx_strand_id
1 'polypeptide(L)'
;LVKTNYHVNKSWEDPFCSCGMGAEDRPWERVRDKMKHLTIEKVIGREIIDSRGNPTVEAEVYLSDGTMGRGTAPSGASTGEFEALELRDGDKEKFGGKGVSKAVANVNTVINETLKGVNALDIYAIDAAMIKADGTKDKSNLGANAILAVSIAGARAAANALDLPLYRFLGGVNGNRLPLPMMNILNGGAHAANTVDVQEFMIMPVGAASF
;
A
#
# COMPACT_ATOMS: atom_id res chain seq x y z
N LEU A 1 9.92 -12.67 -31.41
CA LEU A 1 11.10 -13.04 -30.60
C LEU A 1 12.27 -12.13 -31.02
N VAL A 2 12.39 -10.95 -30.43
CA VAL A 2 13.59 -10.11 -30.55
C VAL A 2 14.18 -10.02 -29.13
N LYS A 3 15.28 -10.75 -28.90
CA LYS A 3 16.15 -10.59 -27.74
C LYS A 3 16.99 -9.35 -27.98
N THR A 4 16.67 -8.23 -27.37
CA THR A 4 17.57 -7.10 -27.25
C THR A 4 18.40 -7.24 -25.98
N ASN A 5 19.65 -7.70 -26.14
CA ASN A 5 20.69 -7.64 -25.11
C ASN A 5 21.10 -6.18 -24.95
N TYR A 6 20.65 -5.50 -23.89
CA TYR A 6 21.27 -4.25 -23.48
C TYR A 6 22.57 -4.56 -22.73
N HIS A 7 23.71 -4.48 -23.41
CA HIS A 7 24.99 -4.30 -22.77
C HIS A 7 25.04 -2.92 -22.16
N VAL A 8 24.90 -2.81 -20.85
CA VAL A 8 25.23 -1.58 -20.12
C VAL A 8 26.74 -1.44 -20.12
N ASN A 9 27.25 -0.55 -20.97
CA ASN A 9 28.65 -0.22 -21.03
C ASN A 9 29.08 0.48 -19.73
N LYS A 10 30.01 -0.12 -19.01
CA LYS A 10 30.56 0.35 -17.71
C LYS A 10 31.58 1.49 -17.86
N SER A 11 31.28 2.54 -18.61
CA SER A 11 32.16 3.72 -18.70
C SER A 11 31.38 5.02 -18.86
N TRP A 12 30.67 5.40 -17.78
CA TRP A 12 30.37 6.81 -17.55
C TRP A 12 31.37 7.32 -16.52
N GLU A 13 32.60 7.59 -16.95
CA GLU A 13 33.49 8.47 -16.22
C GLU A 13 32.91 9.90 -16.40
N ASP A 14 32.45 10.46 -15.30
CA ASP A 14 31.82 11.76 -15.22
C ASP A 14 32.86 12.85 -15.53
N PRO A 15 32.76 13.60 -16.65
CA PRO A 15 33.78 14.56 -17.04
C PRO A 15 33.79 15.84 -16.19
N PHE A 16 32.95 15.95 -15.15
CA PHE A 16 32.82 17.16 -14.33
C PHE A 16 33.46 17.11 -12.95
N CYS A 17 34.18 16.06 -12.56
CA CYS A 17 34.78 15.96 -11.22
C CYS A 17 36.32 16.18 -11.22
N SER A 18 36.76 17.42 -11.45
CA SER A 18 38.13 17.83 -11.18
C SER A 18 38.32 18.60 -9.86
N CYS A 19 37.33 18.59 -8.96
CA CYS A 19 37.52 19.12 -7.61
C CYS A 19 37.97 17.96 -6.69
N GLY A 20 39.20 18.06 -6.18
CA GLY A 20 39.87 17.05 -5.36
C GLY A 20 39.20 16.68 -4.02
N MET A 21 37.89 16.48 -4.00
CA MET A 21 37.16 15.87 -2.88
C MET A 21 37.29 14.36 -2.97
N GLY A 22 37.78 13.74 -1.90
CA GLY A 22 37.84 12.28 -1.78
C GLY A 22 36.47 11.65 -2.00
N ALA A 23 36.47 10.40 -2.52
CA ALA A 23 35.25 9.68 -2.83
C ALA A 23 34.25 9.61 -1.66
N GLU A 24 34.73 9.72 -0.43
CA GLU A 24 33.93 9.59 0.81
C GLU A 24 33.20 10.90 1.22
N ASP A 25 33.51 12.06 0.60
CA ASP A 25 32.96 13.37 1.01
C ASP A 25 31.88 13.93 0.09
N ARG A 26 31.42 13.18 -0.88
CA ARG A 26 30.40 13.65 -1.82
C ARG A 26 29.00 13.57 -1.22
N PRO A 27 28.28 14.71 -0.99
CA PRO A 27 26.98 14.72 -0.33
C PRO A 27 25.93 13.83 -1.02
N TRP A 28 25.98 13.74 -2.37
CA TRP A 28 25.06 12.92 -3.14
C TRP A 28 25.33 11.41 -3.02
N GLU A 29 26.56 10.97 -2.71
CA GLU A 29 26.84 9.55 -2.44
C GLU A 29 26.25 9.14 -1.10
N ARG A 30 26.33 10.00 -0.09
CA ARG A 30 25.66 9.77 1.20
C ARG A 30 24.14 9.74 1.04
N VAL A 31 23.57 10.57 0.17
CA VAL A 31 22.14 10.53 -0.17
C VAL A 31 21.79 9.26 -0.93
N ARG A 32 22.61 8.89 -1.94
CA ARG A 32 22.44 7.67 -2.72
C ARG A 32 22.52 6.41 -1.84
N ASP A 33 23.45 6.36 -0.91
CA ASP A 33 23.61 5.22 0.00
C ASP A 33 22.50 5.15 1.06
N LYS A 34 22.00 6.29 1.53
CA LYS A 34 20.76 6.34 2.33
C LYS A 34 19.55 5.82 1.56
N MET A 35 19.39 6.21 0.30
CA MET A 35 18.27 5.78 -0.53
C MET A 35 18.36 4.30 -0.94
N LYS A 36 19.55 3.70 -0.98
CA LYS A 36 19.73 2.27 -1.28
C LYS A 36 19.27 1.34 -0.14
N HIS A 37 19.06 1.85 1.06
CA HIS A 37 18.87 1.05 2.26
C HIS A 37 17.73 1.54 3.17
N LEU A 38 16.65 2.08 2.60
CA LEU A 38 15.42 2.32 3.34
C LEU A 38 14.72 0.97 3.58
N THR A 39 15.30 0.18 4.48
CA THR A 39 14.75 -1.13 4.83
C THR A 39 13.63 -1.01 5.84
N ILE A 40 12.65 -1.90 5.72
CA ILE A 40 11.62 -2.07 6.73
C ILE A 40 12.28 -2.67 7.98
N GLU A 41 12.15 -2.00 9.12
CA GLU A 41 12.66 -2.43 10.40
C GLU A 41 11.61 -3.26 11.15
N LYS A 42 10.37 -2.76 11.15
CA LYS A 42 9.25 -3.45 11.79
C LYS A 42 7.90 -3.04 11.18
N VAL A 43 6.93 -3.92 11.34
CA VAL A 43 5.53 -3.70 11.01
C VAL A 43 4.68 -3.93 12.25
N ILE A 44 3.77 -3.01 12.56
CA ILE A 44 2.86 -3.10 13.69
C ILE A 44 1.43 -3.03 13.18
N GLY A 45 0.61 -4.02 13.53
CA GLY A 45 -0.81 -4.04 13.25
C GLY A 45 -1.64 -3.78 14.51
N ARG A 46 -2.78 -3.14 14.33
CA ARG A 46 -3.79 -2.98 15.37
C ARG A 46 -5.21 -3.03 14.80
N GLU A 47 -6.16 -3.40 15.66
CA GLU A 47 -7.57 -3.29 15.36
C GLU A 47 -8.05 -1.87 15.65
N ILE A 48 -8.75 -1.26 14.71
CA ILE A 48 -9.41 0.05 14.85
C ILE A 48 -10.87 -0.08 14.44
N ILE A 49 -11.67 0.93 14.71
CA ILE A 49 -13.10 0.95 14.35
C ILE A 49 -13.31 1.86 13.14
N ASP A 50 -14.01 1.35 12.13
CA ASP A 50 -14.38 2.10 10.93
C ASP A 50 -15.56 3.07 11.17
N SER A 51 -15.93 3.86 10.16
CA SER A 51 -17.02 4.83 10.23
C SER A 51 -18.40 4.21 10.43
N ARG A 52 -18.54 2.89 10.26
CA ARG A 52 -19.79 2.13 10.49
C ARG A 52 -19.79 1.38 11.83
N GLY A 53 -18.75 1.58 12.65
CA GLY A 53 -18.61 0.90 13.94
C GLY A 53 -18.11 -0.54 13.84
N ASN A 54 -17.57 -0.97 12.70
CA ASN A 54 -17.00 -2.31 12.54
C ASN A 54 -15.48 -2.29 12.72
N PRO A 55 -14.89 -3.36 13.30
CA PRO A 55 -13.45 -3.51 13.36
C PRO A 55 -12.81 -3.56 11.97
N THR A 56 -11.64 -2.92 11.83
CA THR A 56 -10.79 -3.02 10.65
C THR A 56 -9.31 -3.03 11.03
N VAL A 57 -8.43 -3.42 10.09
CA VAL A 57 -7.00 -3.50 10.30
C VAL A 57 -6.34 -2.16 9.97
N GLU A 58 -5.55 -1.66 10.92
CA GLU A 58 -4.56 -0.61 10.69
C GLU A 58 -3.16 -1.22 10.80
N ALA A 59 -2.25 -0.82 9.92
CA ALA A 59 -0.85 -1.19 9.99
C ALA A 59 0.05 0.05 9.96
N GLU A 60 1.18 -0.02 10.65
CA GLU A 60 2.27 0.93 10.59
C GLU A 60 3.54 0.21 10.14
N VAL A 61 4.22 0.77 9.15
CA VAL A 61 5.52 0.31 8.66
C VAL A 61 6.57 1.31 9.07
N TYR A 62 7.57 0.86 9.81
CA TYR A 62 8.71 1.65 10.28
C TYR A 62 9.95 1.31 9.47
N LEU A 63 10.66 2.33 9.02
CA LEU A 63 11.89 2.21 8.25
C LEU A 63 13.13 2.41 9.12
N SER A 64 14.28 1.96 8.64
CA SER A 64 15.57 2.05 9.33
C SER A 64 16.05 3.47 9.63
N ASP A 65 15.52 4.48 8.94
CA ASP A 65 15.78 5.90 9.20
C ASP A 65 14.83 6.52 10.24
N GLY A 66 13.93 5.74 10.83
CA GLY A 66 12.90 6.19 11.75
C GLY A 66 11.62 6.72 11.10
N THR A 67 11.57 6.81 9.78
CA THR A 67 10.36 7.21 9.05
C THR A 67 9.26 6.15 9.21
N MET A 68 8.01 6.58 9.27
CA MET A 68 6.85 5.70 9.41
C MET A 68 5.76 6.05 8.40
N GLY A 69 5.07 5.02 7.92
CA GLY A 69 3.83 5.12 7.16
C GLY A 69 2.72 4.32 7.80
N ARG A 70 1.47 4.82 7.70
CA ARG A 70 0.28 4.17 8.25
C ARG A 70 -0.72 3.86 7.15
N GLY A 71 -1.30 2.66 7.17
CA GLY A 71 -2.32 2.19 6.25
C GLY A 71 -3.49 1.53 6.97
N THR A 72 -4.68 1.70 6.44
CA THR A 72 -5.91 1.07 6.94
C THR A 72 -6.62 0.36 5.81
N ALA A 73 -7.31 -0.74 6.10
CA ALA A 73 -8.01 -1.55 5.12
C ALA A 73 -9.49 -1.68 5.50
N PRO A 74 -10.32 -0.62 5.28
CA PRO A 74 -11.75 -0.69 5.58
C PRO A 74 -12.46 -1.65 4.62
N SER A 75 -13.53 -2.30 5.13
CA SER A 75 -14.37 -3.19 4.33
C SER A 75 -15.27 -2.44 3.38
N GLY A 76 -15.56 -3.05 2.22
CA GLY A 76 -16.66 -2.68 1.36
C GLY A 76 -18.05 -2.96 1.97
N ALA A 77 -19.10 -2.45 1.34
CA ALA A 77 -20.48 -2.73 1.75
C ALA A 77 -21.00 -4.05 1.14
N SER A 78 -20.48 -4.45 -0.01
CA SER A 78 -20.78 -5.69 -0.71
C SER A 78 -19.50 -6.45 -1.01
N THR A 79 -19.60 -7.76 -1.21
CA THR A 79 -18.48 -8.64 -1.59
C THR A 79 -18.77 -9.30 -2.92
N GLY A 80 -17.76 -9.39 -3.80
CA GLY A 80 -17.82 -10.14 -5.06
C GLY A 80 -17.32 -11.57 -4.89
N GLU A 81 -17.79 -12.47 -5.75
CA GLU A 81 -17.41 -13.89 -5.74
C GLU A 81 -15.90 -14.12 -5.92
N PHE A 82 -15.22 -13.20 -6.63
CA PHE A 82 -13.80 -13.34 -6.96
C PHE A 82 -12.90 -12.42 -6.12
N GLU A 83 -13.43 -11.75 -5.10
CA GLU A 83 -12.65 -10.94 -4.19
C GLU A 83 -11.73 -11.80 -3.32
N ALA A 84 -10.58 -11.23 -2.95
CA ALA A 84 -9.72 -11.84 -1.96
C ALA A 84 -10.38 -11.81 -0.57
N LEU A 85 -10.08 -12.81 0.26
CA LEU A 85 -10.76 -13.02 1.52
C LEU A 85 -10.35 -11.96 2.57
N GLU A 86 -11.33 -11.24 3.07
CA GLU A 86 -11.19 -10.43 4.27
C GLU A 86 -11.23 -11.34 5.51
N LEU A 87 -10.10 -11.47 6.20
CA LEU A 87 -10.01 -12.37 7.35
C LEU A 87 -10.70 -11.76 8.57
N ARG A 88 -11.78 -12.42 9.01
CA ARG A 88 -12.57 -12.09 10.19
C ARG A 88 -12.44 -13.19 11.24
N ASP A 89 -12.58 -12.82 12.53
CA ASP A 89 -12.41 -13.78 13.63
C ASP A 89 -13.52 -14.82 13.70
N GLY A 90 -14.76 -14.46 13.32
CA GLY A 90 -15.93 -15.32 13.37
C GLY A 90 -16.50 -15.52 14.77
N ASP A 91 -15.92 -14.91 15.81
CA ASP A 91 -16.37 -14.98 17.18
C ASP A 91 -17.59 -14.07 17.39
N LYS A 92 -18.77 -14.66 17.48
CA LYS A 92 -20.04 -13.93 17.59
C LYS A 92 -20.18 -13.10 18.87
N GLU A 93 -19.42 -13.42 19.92
CA GLU A 93 -19.42 -12.66 21.17
C GLU A 93 -18.66 -11.33 21.06
N LYS A 94 -17.77 -11.22 20.05
CA LYS A 94 -17.00 -10.01 19.76
C LYS A 94 -17.41 -9.40 18.44
N PHE A 95 -17.95 -8.20 18.47
CA PHE A 95 -18.38 -7.45 17.27
C PHE A 95 -19.29 -8.25 16.31
N GLY A 96 -20.09 -9.21 16.84
CA GLY A 96 -20.94 -10.05 16.01
C GLY A 96 -20.19 -10.95 15.03
N GLY A 97 -18.94 -11.33 15.32
CA GLY A 97 -18.09 -12.13 14.45
C GLY A 97 -17.17 -11.33 13.52
N LYS A 98 -17.27 -9.99 13.54
CA LYS A 98 -16.54 -9.10 12.62
C LYS A 98 -15.16 -8.67 13.13
N GLY A 99 -14.68 -9.18 14.28
CA GLY A 99 -13.35 -8.91 14.81
C GLY A 99 -12.26 -9.23 13.80
N VAL A 100 -11.10 -8.57 13.91
CA VAL A 100 -9.94 -8.75 13.00
C VAL A 100 -8.66 -9.11 13.76
N SER A 101 -8.79 -9.64 14.98
CA SER A 101 -7.63 -9.97 15.82
C SER A 101 -6.70 -11.01 15.19
N LYS A 102 -7.22 -11.96 14.40
CA LYS A 102 -6.41 -12.93 13.64
C LYS A 102 -5.57 -12.22 12.55
N ALA A 103 -6.19 -11.33 11.78
CA ALA A 103 -5.50 -10.55 10.76
C ALA A 103 -4.43 -9.64 11.39
N VAL A 104 -4.73 -8.98 12.51
CA VAL A 104 -3.77 -8.19 13.29
C VAL A 104 -2.62 -9.04 13.80
N ALA A 105 -2.88 -10.24 14.30
CA ALA A 105 -1.84 -11.18 14.73
C ALA A 105 -0.92 -11.55 13.56
N ASN A 106 -1.47 -11.81 12.37
CA ASN A 106 -0.70 -12.09 11.15
C ASN A 106 0.21 -10.90 10.76
N VAL A 107 -0.27 -9.66 10.89
CA VAL A 107 0.57 -8.46 10.66
C VAL A 107 1.74 -8.43 11.64
N ASN A 108 1.47 -8.64 12.93
CA ASN A 108 2.48 -8.53 14.00
C ASN A 108 3.48 -9.70 14.04
N THR A 109 3.17 -10.81 13.38
CA THR A 109 4.02 -12.01 13.35
C THR A 109 4.56 -12.28 11.95
N VAL A 110 3.80 -12.98 11.13
CA VAL A 110 4.25 -13.50 9.83
C VAL A 110 4.66 -12.36 8.89
N ILE A 111 3.82 -11.32 8.75
CA ILE A 111 4.10 -10.22 7.82
C ILE A 111 5.30 -9.39 8.33
N ASN A 112 5.36 -9.09 9.62
CA ASN A 112 6.48 -8.38 10.22
C ASN A 112 7.82 -9.08 9.95
N GLU A 113 7.91 -10.40 10.19
CA GLU A 113 9.14 -11.15 9.93
C GLU A 113 9.46 -11.28 8.43
N THR A 114 8.43 -11.42 7.58
CA THR A 114 8.59 -11.52 6.12
C THR A 114 9.16 -10.25 5.51
N LEU A 115 8.77 -9.08 6.02
CA LEU A 115 9.14 -7.79 5.46
C LEU A 115 10.39 -7.16 6.07
N LYS A 116 10.89 -7.71 7.18
CA LYS A 116 12.10 -7.20 7.84
C LYS A 116 13.31 -7.24 6.91
N GLY A 117 13.93 -6.08 6.70
CA GLY A 117 15.06 -5.90 5.80
C GLY A 117 14.68 -5.71 4.31
N VAL A 118 13.39 -5.80 3.95
CA VAL A 118 12.93 -5.50 2.58
C VAL A 118 13.07 -4.00 2.31
N ASN A 119 13.50 -3.64 1.10
CA ASN A 119 13.59 -2.23 0.69
C ASN A 119 12.20 -1.63 0.50
N ALA A 120 11.87 -0.62 1.29
CA ALA A 120 10.57 0.05 1.25
C ALA A 120 10.26 0.79 -0.06
N LEU A 121 11.28 1.16 -0.84
CA LEU A 121 11.08 1.82 -2.13
C LEU A 121 10.58 0.86 -3.22
N ASP A 122 10.74 -0.45 -3.01
CA ASP A 122 10.23 -1.48 -3.92
C ASP A 122 8.89 -2.01 -3.42
N ILE A 123 7.82 -1.26 -3.72
CA ILE A 123 6.45 -1.63 -3.33
C ILE A 123 6.00 -2.97 -3.92
N TYR A 124 6.52 -3.33 -5.10
CA TYR A 124 6.22 -4.62 -5.73
C TYR A 124 6.86 -5.77 -4.97
N ALA A 125 8.10 -5.59 -4.48
CA ALA A 125 8.77 -6.59 -3.65
C ALA A 125 8.05 -6.80 -2.31
N ILE A 126 7.53 -5.73 -1.69
CA ILE A 126 6.72 -5.80 -0.46
C ILE A 126 5.49 -6.66 -0.71
N ASP A 127 4.70 -6.34 -1.74
CA ASP A 127 3.46 -7.05 -2.06
C ASP A 127 3.75 -8.52 -2.45
N ALA A 128 4.75 -8.75 -3.28
CA ALA A 128 5.15 -10.10 -3.69
C ALA A 128 5.59 -10.97 -2.50
N ALA A 129 6.32 -10.40 -1.53
CA ALA A 129 6.74 -11.11 -0.33
C ALA A 129 5.54 -11.53 0.53
N MET A 130 4.57 -10.63 0.75
CA MET A 130 3.36 -10.94 1.50
C MET A 130 2.47 -11.98 0.79
N ILE A 131 2.27 -11.84 -0.53
CA ILE A 131 1.49 -12.80 -1.33
C ILE A 131 2.15 -14.18 -1.31
N LYS A 132 3.48 -14.24 -1.39
CA LYS A 132 4.23 -15.49 -1.29
C LYS A 132 4.10 -16.12 0.10
N ALA A 133 4.14 -15.32 1.15
CA ALA A 133 3.97 -15.79 2.53
C ALA A 133 2.56 -16.29 2.81
N ASP A 134 1.54 -15.67 2.21
CA ASP A 134 0.16 -16.17 2.26
C ASP A 134 0.00 -17.52 1.56
N GLY A 135 0.52 -17.65 0.34
CA GLY A 135 0.56 -18.89 -0.43
C GLY A 135 -0.79 -19.35 -0.98
N THR A 136 -1.90 -18.64 -0.73
CA THR A 136 -3.23 -18.96 -1.26
C THR A 136 -3.64 -18.03 -2.38
N LYS A 137 -4.58 -18.48 -3.21
CA LYS A 137 -5.09 -17.67 -4.33
C LYS A 137 -5.91 -16.47 -3.82
N ASP A 138 -6.69 -16.68 -2.78
CA ASP A 138 -7.67 -15.74 -2.22
C ASP A 138 -7.17 -14.97 -0.97
N LYS A 139 -5.89 -15.14 -0.57
CA LYS A 139 -5.26 -14.53 0.62
C LYS A 139 -5.93 -14.97 1.93
N SER A 140 -6.42 -16.21 1.98
CA SER A 140 -7.16 -16.73 3.13
C SER A 140 -6.29 -17.03 4.36
N ASN A 141 -4.97 -17.20 4.21
CA ASN A 141 -4.07 -17.47 5.35
C ASN A 141 -3.75 -16.20 6.15
N LEU A 142 -3.30 -15.13 5.49
CA LEU A 142 -2.94 -13.87 6.14
C LEU A 142 -4.12 -12.91 6.25
N GLY A 143 -5.02 -12.95 5.29
CA GLY A 143 -6.13 -12.03 5.12
C GLY A 143 -5.81 -10.88 4.16
N ALA A 144 -6.70 -10.65 3.19
CA ALA A 144 -6.56 -9.54 2.25
C ALA A 144 -6.52 -8.17 2.96
N ASN A 145 -7.27 -8.01 4.05
CA ASN A 145 -7.26 -6.82 4.90
C ASN A 145 -5.90 -6.58 5.56
N ALA A 146 -5.24 -7.62 6.07
CA ALA A 146 -3.88 -7.51 6.63
C ALA A 146 -2.86 -7.10 5.56
N ILE A 147 -2.87 -7.79 4.41
CA ILE A 147 -1.95 -7.51 3.29
C ILE A 147 -2.14 -6.09 2.77
N LEU A 148 -3.39 -5.67 2.53
CA LEU A 148 -3.71 -4.35 1.99
C LEU A 148 -3.31 -3.22 2.96
N ALA A 149 -3.60 -3.37 4.25
CA ALA A 149 -3.21 -2.37 5.26
C ALA A 149 -1.69 -2.14 5.27
N VAL A 150 -0.90 -3.22 5.19
CA VAL A 150 0.57 -3.15 5.17
C VAL A 150 1.10 -2.61 3.85
N SER A 151 0.52 -3.00 2.71
CA SER A 151 0.89 -2.46 1.39
C SER A 151 0.73 -0.94 1.33
N ILE A 152 -0.43 -0.42 1.80
CA ILE A 152 -0.69 1.02 1.88
C ILE A 152 0.31 1.69 2.86
N ALA A 153 0.57 1.09 4.01
CA ALA A 153 1.50 1.62 5.00
C ALA A 153 2.94 1.70 4.46
N GLY A 154 3.38 0.66 3.73
CA GLY A 154 4.70 0.61 3.09
C GLY A 154 4.87 1.71 2.03
N ALA A 155 3.88 1.87 1.14
CA ALA A 155 3.90 2.93 0.13
C ALA A 155 3.94 4.34 0.76
N ARG A 156 3.21 4.56 1.86
CA ARG A 156 3.25 5.82 2.60
C ARG A 156 4.59 6.04 3.33
N ALA A 157 5.15 4.99 3.92
CA ALA A 157 6.47 5.08 4.55
C ALA A 157 7.54 5.48 3.52
N ALA A 158 7.54 4.83 2.36
CA ALA A 158 8.44 5.15 1.24
C ALA A 158 8.27 6.60 0.75
N ALA A 159 7.03 7.05 0.55
CA ALA A 159 6.73 8.42 0.14
C ALA A 159 7.21 9.44 1.18
N ASN A 160 6.96 9.17 2.48
CA ASN A 160 7.40 10.03 3.59
C ASN A 160 8.93 10.11 3.67
N ALA A 161 9.63 8.99 3.50
CA ALA A 161 11.10 8.95 3.53
C ALA A 161 11.75 9.74 2.38
N LEU A 162 11.03 9.87 1.26
CA LEU A 162 11.46 10.68 0.11
C LEU A 162 10.96 12.13 0.17
N ASP A 163 10.21 12.50 1.21
CA ASP A 163 9.53 13.80 1.34
C ASP A 163 8.63 14.12 0.12
N LEU A 164 7.93 13.09 -0.36
CA LEU A 164 7.02 13.18 -1.50
C LEU A 164 5.57 12.91 -1.07
N PRO A 165 4.59 13.63 -1.64
CA PRO A 165 3.20 13.25 -1.49
C PRO A 165 2.97 11.88 -2.16
N LEU A 166 2.11 11.05 -1.54
CA LEU A 166 1.86 9.68 -2.00
C LEU A 166 1.48 9.58 -3.48
N TYR A 167 0.64 10.52 -3.98
CA TYR A 167 0.24 10.53 -5.39
C TYR A 167 1.43 10.73 -6.34
N ARG A 168 2.44 11.49 -5.91
CA ARG A 168 3.66 11.72 -6.68
C ARG A 168 4.57 10.50 -6.65
N PHE A 169 4.69 9.84 -5.50
CA PHE A 169 5.46 8.61 -5.37
C PHE A 169 4.88 7.48 -6.25
N LEU A 170 3.56 7.27 -6.21
CA LEU A 170 2.90 6.22 -6.99
C LEU A 170 2.76 6.58 -8.47
N GLY A 171 2.42 7.83 -8.79
CA GLY A 171 2.16 8.27 -10.16
C GLY A 171 3.39 8.75 -10.93
N GLY A 172 4.53 8.91 -10.26
CA GLY A 172 5.76 9.41 -10.86
C GLY A 172 5.57 10.80 -11.50
N VAL A 173 6.29 11.05 -12.59
CA VAL A 173 6.24 12.35 -13.31
C VAL A 173 4.89 12.63 -13.95
N ASN A 174 4.11 11.60 -14.24
CA ASN A 174 2.78 11.73 -14.87
C ASN A 174 1.63 11.84 -13.86
N GLY A 175 1.90 11.71 -12.55
CA GLY A 175 0.92 11.84 -11.48
C GLY A 175 0.50 13.28 -11.23
N ASN A 176 -0.08 13.97 -12.24
CA ASN A 176 -0.42 15.39 -12.18
C ASN A 176 -1.84 15.72 -12.70
N ARG A 177 -2.65 14.69 -12.96
CA ARG A 177 -4.03 14.88 -13.42
C ARG A 177 -5.00 14.30 -12.38
N LEU A 178 -5.98 15.08 -12.00
CA LEU A 178 -7.11 14.58 -11.22
C LEU A 178 -7.98 13.69 -12.11
N PRO A 179 -8.49 12.56 -11.58
CA PRO A 179 -9.46 11.75 -12.30
C PRO A 179 -10.77 12.53 -12.47
N LEU A 180 -11.55 12.16 -13.49
CA LEU A 180 -12.90 12.66 -13.62
C LEU A 180 -13.72 12.22 -12.40
N PRO A 181 -14.38 13.16 -11.67
CA PRO A 181 -15.16 12.80 -10.51
C PRO A 181 -16.35 11.89 -10.88
N MET A 182 -16.54 10.85 -10.13
CA MET A 182 -17.76 10.04 -10.15
C MET A 182 -18.51 10.26 -8.84
N MET A 183 -19.75 10.70 -8.93
CA MET A 183 -20.56 10.98 -7.74
C MET A 183 -21.74 10.03 -7.71
N ASN A 184 -21.82 9.20 -6.68
CA ASN A 184 -22.97 8.34 -6.43
C ASN A 184 -24.13 9.19 -5.87
N ILE A 185 -25.22 9.28 -6.60
CA ILE A 185 -26.35 10.14 -6.26
C ILE A 185 -27.53 9.35 -5.70
N LEU A 186 -27.76 8.14 -6.23
CA LEU A 186 -28.85 7.28 -5.83
C LEU A 186 -28.38 5.85 -5.66
N ASN A 187 -28.74 5.24 -4.54
CA ASN A 187 -28.39 3.86 -4.22
C ASN A 187 -29.66 3.00 -4.12
N GLY A 188 -29.53 1.72 -4.48
CA GLY A 188 -30.55 0.69 -4.28
C GLY A 188 -29.89 -0.67 -4.06
N GLY A 189 -30.61 -1.75 -4.30
CA GLY A 189 -30.13 -3.11 -4.13
C GLY A 189 -29.55 -3.35 -2.73
N ALA A 190 -28.33 -3.88 -2.65
CA ALA A 190 -27.63 -4.16 -1.38
C ALA A 190 -27.13 -2.89 -0.65
N HIS A 191 -27.11 -1.74 -1.32
CA HIS A 191 -26.52 -0.50 -0.78
C HIS A 191 -27.52 0.40 -0.07
N ALA A 192 -28.84 0.17 -0.23
CA ALA A 192 -29.88 0.95 0.43
C ALA A 192 -31.14 0.12 0.70
N ALA A 193 -31.78 0.36 1.84
CA ALA A 193 -33.03 -0.27 2.24
C ALA A 193 -34.24 0.43 1.56
N ASN A 194 -34.37 0.28 0.26
CA ASN A 194 -35.49 0.78 -0.54
C ASN A 194 -35.90 -0.24 -1.61
N THR A 195 -36.84 0.12 -2.49
CA THR A 195 -37.39 -0.76 -3.54
C THR A 195 -36.69 -0.61 -4.89
N VAL A 196 -35.56 0.10 -4.96
CA VAL A 196 -34.78 0.29 -6.18
C VAL A 196 -33.84 -0.91 -6.36
N ASP A 197 -33.99 -1.65 -7.46
CA ASP A 197 -33.18 -2.86 -7.74
C ASP A 197 -31.78 -2.52 -8.25
N VAL A 198 -31.58 -1.34 -8.85
CA VAL A 198 -30.27 -0.89 -9.34
C VAL A 198 -29.42 -0.40 -8.17
N GLN A 199 -28.21 -0.97 -8.05
CA GLN A 199 -27.35 -0.76 -6.89
C GLN A 199 -26.84 0.69 -6.77
N GLU A 200 -26.45 1.31 -7.89
CA GLU A 200 -25.85 2.66 -7.91
C GLU A 200 -26.21 3.42 -9.18
N PHE A 201 -26.47 4.72 -9.02
CA PHE A 201 -26.56 5.68 -10.12
C PHE A 201 -25.53 6.78 -9.90
N MET A 202 -24.58 6.87 -10.83
CA MET A 202 -23.48 7.84 -10.74
C MET A 202 -23.64 8.93 -11.80
N ILE A 203 -23.29 10.15 -11.42
CA ILE A 203 -23.10 11.25 -12.38
C ILE A 203 -21.61 11.50 -12.58
N MET A 204 -21.25 11.89 -13.80
CA MET A 204 -19.89 12.23 -14.19
C MET A 204 -19.91 13.60 -14.89
N PRO A 205 -19.44 14.69 -14.26
CA PRO A 205 -19.51 16.04 -14.81
C PRO A 205 -18.41 16.28 -15.86
N VAL A 206 -18.55 15.65 -17.04
CA VAL A 206 -17.56 15.68 -18.12
C VAL A 206 -17.37 17.05 -18.77
N GLY A 207 -18.34 17.97 -18.62
CA GLY A 207 -18.32 19.31 -19.23
C GLY A 207 -17.94 20.43 -18.26
N ALA A 208 -17.56 20.13 -17.02
CA ALA A 208 -17.16 21.14 -16.05
C ALA A 208 -15.81 21.76 -16.42
N ALA A 209 -15.72 23.09 -16.40
CA ALA A 209 -14.49 23.82 -16.74
C ALA A 209 -13.45 23.79 -15.60
N SER A 210 -13.86 23.48 -14.37
CA SER A 210 -13.02 23.35 -13.18
C SER A 210 -13.61 22.31 -12.22
N PHE A 211 -12.81 21.91 -11.27
CA PHE A 211 -13.21 21.00 -10.18
C PHE A 211 -14.16 21.70 -9.22
#